data_069b85188b3c46b8bc92099eb6f078ea
#
_entry.id   069b85188b3c46b8bc92099eb6f078ea
#
_cell.length_a   1.000
_cell.length_b   1.000
_cell.length_c   1.000
_cell.angle_alpha   90.00
_cell.angle_beta   90.00
_cell.angle_gamma   90.00
#
_symmetry.space_group_name_H-M   'P 1'
#
loop_
_entity.id
_entity.type
_entity.pdbx_description
1 polymer ?
#
loop_
_entity_poly.entity_id
_entity_poly.type
_entity_poly.pdbx_seq_one_letter_code
_entity_poly.pdbx_strand_id
1 'polypeptide(L)'
;MVKEKRKGIWGLREMHGKWKNYWWVNQRGIYFREEFRLNCIWAPKKNKKGKKNFHWDNLAKVKPGDIVFSYHNKKIVAVSVVKTKAFNSKRPDTFPSRINYPERRRRTGQSWSINGRKVLVKYKLLDEPIDIKKILSTIGPHLNYRHSPYSTKYKRGNLGYLFYLKEKAAEIIRQTINNKSVVSLDQKISEVDQEDVQVGPTDKISKMKIRIKQGEFRDKVFNLWKNKCCITNLKEKEPSLLIAAHIWPYMHCKDNKEKIDRYNGLPLTPGYDKAFDRGYISFSDKGNIIKSKKISSKELKKLGINLSDKIKGLKENHKKYLSKHRKLHGF
;
A
#
# COMPACT_ATOMS: atom_id res chain seq x y z
N MET A 1 42.03 -11.01 -28.89
CA MET A 1 40.99 -11.43 -27.93
C MET A 1 40.93 -10.39 -26.79
N VAL A 2 40.06 -9.44 -26.92
CA VAL A 2 39.86 -8.39 -25.92
C VAL A 2 38.88 -8.94 -24.89
N LYS A 3 39.31 -9.05 -23.63
CA LYS A 3 38.43 -9.43 -22.52
C LYS A 3 37.49 -8.23 -22.22
N GLU A 4 36.24 -8.36 -22.64
CA GLU A 4 35.16 -7.47 -22.17
C GLU A 4 35.06 -7.61 -20.66
N LYS A 5 35.48 -6.56 -19.96
CA LYS A 5 35.22 -6.39 -18.54
C LYS A 5 33.70 -6.19 -18.36
N ARG A 6 33.02 -7.20 -17.85
CA ARG A 6 31.65 -7.11 -17.35
C ARG A 6 31.57 -5.93 -16.37
N LYS A 7 31.05 -4.79 -16.80
CA LYS A 7 30.62 -3.70 -15.92
C LYS A 7 29.39 -4.17 -15.16
N GLY A 8 29.62 -4.95 -14.11
CA GLY A 8 28.56 -5.42 -13.23
C GLY A 8 28.49 -4.56 -12.00
N ILE A 9 27.27 -4.21 -11.60
CA ILE A 9 26.82 -4.15 -10.20
C ILE A 9 27.37 -3.02 -9.29
N TRP A 10 28.42 -2.30 -9.68
CA TRP A 10 29.14 -1.34 -8.80
C TRP A 10 28.69 0.12 -8.92
N GLY A 11 27.89 0.48 -9.91
CA GLY A 11 27.47 1.86 -10.16
C GLY A 11 26.75 2.54 -9.00
N LEU A 12 25.99 1.78 -8.20
CA LEU A 12 25.28 2.33 -7.03
C LEU A 12 26.20 2.56 -5.81
N ARG A 13 27.28 1.78 -5.68
CA ARG A 13 28.29 2.03 -4.65
C ARG A 13 29.02 3.35 -4.88
N GLU A 14 29.24 3.70 -6.14
CA GLU A 14 29.94 4.94 -6.51
C GLU A 14 29.06 6.16 -6.45
N MET A 15 27.74 6.04 -6.77
CA MET A 15 26.82 7.17 -6.76
C MET A 15 26.34 7.63 -5.38
N HIS A 16 26.28 6.73 -4.37
CA HIS A 16 25.69 7.04 -3.06
C HIS A 16 26.57 6.71 -1.85
N GLY A 17 27.83 6.37 -2.04
CA GLY A 17 28.69 5.91 -0.95
C GLY A 17 28.26 4.52 -0.43
N LYS A 18 29.12 3.87 0.38
CA LYS A 18 28.82 2.58 1.01
C LYS A 18 27.48 2.64 1.73
N TRP A 19 26.60 1.66 1.51
CA TRP A 19 25.44 1.38 2.37
C TRP A 19 25.92 1.37 3.82
N LYS A 20 25.32 2.25 4.65
CA LYS A 20 25.84 2.41 6.01
C LYS A 20 25.27 1.35 6.94
N ASN A 21 23.94 1.09 6.86
CA ASN A 21 23.25 0.14 7.74
C ASN A 21 22.07 -0.53 7.06
N TYR A 22 21.72 -1.68 7.63
CA TYR A 22 20.54 -2.42 7.26
C TYR A 22 19.54 -2.45 8.42
N TRP A 23 18.28 -2.33 8.10
CA TRP A 23 17.19 -2.30 9.05
C TRP A 23 16.11 -3.29 8.64
N TRP A 24 15.37 -3.75 9.62
CA TRP A 24 14.21 -4.60 9.45
C TRP A 24 13.04 -3.94 10.15
N VAL A 25 11.94 -3.66 9.43
CA VAL A 25 10.73 -3.07 9.99
C VAL A 25 9.60 -4.10 10.00
N ASN A 26 9.00 -4.31 11.20
CA ASN A 26 7.81 -5.14 11.34
C ASN A 26 6.57 -4.28 11.11
N GLN A 27 5.96 -4.44 9.96
CA GLN A 27 4.79 -3.68 9.55
C GLN A 27 3.54 -4.56 9.52
N ARG A 28 2.50 -4.16 10.23
CA ARG A 28 1.24 -4.89 10.28
C ARG A 28 0.23 -4.27 9.33
N GLY A 29 -0.46 -5.12 8.56
CA GLY A 29 -1.67 -4.82 7.79
C GLY A 29 -1.77 -3.40 7.25
N ILE A 30 -2.66 -2.64 7.84
CA ILE A 30 -2.98 -1.29 7.42
C ILE A 30 -1.82 -0.30 7.60
N TYR A 31 -0.96 -0.48 8.62
CA TYR A 31 0.23 0.38 8.80
C TYR A 31 1.21 0.23 7.64
N PHE A 32 1.47 -0.99 7.16
CA PHE A 32 2.32 -1.19 6.00
C PHE A 32 1.76 -0.48 4.77
N ARG A 33 0.44 -0.59 4.55
CA ARG A 33 -0.23 0.07 3.43
C ARG A 33 -0.04 1.60 3.48
N GLU A 34 -0.27 2.19 4.64
CA GLU A 34 -0.18 3.64 4.81
C GLU A 34 1.26 4.14 4.72
N GLU A 35 2.22 3.46 5.33
CA GLU A 35 3.63 3.80 5.25
C GLU A 35 4.16 3.69 3.81
N PHE A 36 3.76 2.65 3.10
CA PHE A 36 4.08 2.49 1.69
C PHE A 36 3.47 3.62 0.84
N ARG A 37 2.19 3.93 1.04
CA ARG A 37 1.48 5.01 0.34
C ARG A 37 2.11 6.37 0.57
N LEU A 38 2.53 6.64 1.79
CA LEU A 38 3.14 7.90 2.21
C LEU A 38 4.66 7.95 1.95
N ASN A 39 5.25 6.90 1.42
CA ASN A 39 6.70 6.76 1.27
C ASN A 39 7.46 7.12 2.54
N CYS A 40 7.01 6.62 3.67
CA CYS A 40 7.62 6.93 4.96
C CYS A 40 7.63 5.74 5.92
N ILE A 41 8.45 5.84 6.96
CA ILE A 41 8.43 5.01 8.16
C ILE A 41 8.22 5.95 9.33
N TRP A 42 7.24 5.65 10.20
CA TRP A 42 6.89 6.48 11.33
C TRP A 42 6.85 5.69 12.64
N ALA A 43 7.45 6.24 13.69
CA ALA A 43 7.40 5.66 15.02
C ALA A 43 7.08 6.73 16.08
N PRO A 44 6.28 6.40 17.12
CA PRO A 44 6.05 7.30 18.24
C PRO A 44 7.33 7.48 19.05
N LYS A 45 7.50 8.63 19.70
CA LYS A 45 8.61 8.88 20.63
C LYS A 45 8.44 8.15 21.96
N LYS A 46 7.20 8.04 22.41
CA LYS A 46 6.84 7.47 23.72
C LYS A 46 5.47 6.80 23.62
N ASN A 47 5.19 5.89 24.54
CA ASN A 47 3.82 5.44 24.74
C ASN A 47 3.01 6.47 25.56
N LYS A 48 1.71 6.24 25.79
CA LYS A 48 0.87 7.17 26.61
C LYS A 48 1.34 7.28 28.07
N LYS A 49 2.07 6.29 28.58
CA LYS A 49 2.65 6.32 29.93
C LYS A 49 4.04 7.00 29.95
N GLY A 50 4.42 7.70 28.87
CA GLY A 50 5.72 8.39 28.79
C GLY A 50 6.93 7.48 28.58
N LYS A 51 6.76 6.14 28.51
CA LYS A 51 7.88 5.20 28.36
C LYS A 51 8.41 5.21 26.92
N LYS A 52 9.73 5.27 26.79
CA LYS A 52 10.46 5.08 25.53
C LYS A 52 10.53 3.59 25.16
N ASN A 53 10.82 3.31 23.91
CA ASN A 53 11.00 1.96 23.42
C ASN A 53 12.14 1.92 22.41
N PHE A 54 13.13 1.05 22.60
CA PHE A 54 14.35 1.02 21.81
C PHE A 54 14.06 0.87 20.30
N HIS A 55 13.05 0.06 19.94
CA HIS A 55 12.69 -0.17 18.53
C HIS A 55 11.93 1.00 17.89
N TRP A 56 11.47 1.99 18.64
CA TRP A 56 11.01 3.29 18.15
C TRP A 56 12.16 4.29 18.07
N ASP A 57 13.05 4.26 19.07
CA ASP A 57 14.22 5.13 19.11
C ASP A 57 15.24 4.78 18.03
N ASN A 58 15.25 3.54 17.53
CA ASN A 58 16.05 3.15 16.38
C ASN A 58 15.76 4.00 15.15
N LEU A 59 14.55 4.55 14.99
CA LEU A 59 14.24 5.43 13.86
C LEU A 59 15.10 6.71 13.84
N ALA A 60 15.54 7.17 15.00
CA ALA A 60 16.46 8.31 15.12
C ALA A 60 17.89 8.01 14.62
N LYS A 61 18.25 6.73 14.54
CA LYS A 61 19.59 6.27 14.11
C LYS A 61 19.68 6.02 12.61
N VAL A 62 18.54 5.94 11.95
CA VAL A 62 18.45 5.70 10.50
C VAL A 62 18.98 6.91 9.74
N LYS A 63 19.77 6.66 8.69
CA LYS A 63 20.44 7.68 7.88
C LYS A 63 20.05 7.56 6.41
N PRO A 64 20.11 8.64 5.63
CA PRO A 64 19.97 8.58 4.19
C PRO A 64 20.94 7.56 3.59
N GLY A 65 20.44 6.74 2.65
CA GLY A 65 21.17 5.63 2.05
C GLY A 65 21.06 4.31 2.79
N ASP A 66 20.55 4.26 4.03
CA ASP A 66 20.27 2.99 4.72
C ASP A 66 19.18 2.20 3.98
N ILE A 67 19.27 0.87 4.05
CA ILE A 67 18.31 -0.05 3.45
C ILE A 67 17.39 -0.60 4.54
N VAL A 68 16.10 -0.61 4.27
CA VAL A 68 15.07 -1.17 5.18
C VAL A 68 14.32 -2.30 4.50
N PHE A 69 14.31 -3.48 5.12
CA PHE A 69 13.51 -4.63 4.72
C PHE A 69 12.17 -4.63 5.45
N SER A 70 11.08 -4.62 4.72
CA SER A 70 9.71 -4.63 5.25
C SER A 70 9.22 -6.04 5.47
N TYR A 71 9.01 -6.40 6.74
CA TYR A 71 8.45 -7.69 7.14
C TYR A 71 6.97 -7.55 7.44
N HIS A 72 6.17 -8.26 6.65
CA HIS A 72 4.72 -8.28 6.73
C HIS A 72 4.20 -9.69 6.47
N ASN A 73 3.20 -10.14 7.26
CA ASN A 73 2.60 -11.47 7.11
C ASN A 73 3.63 -12.61 6.96
N LYS A 74 4.61 -12.65 7.87
CA LYS A 74 5.68 -13.66 7.95
C LYS A 74 6.67 -13.68 6.77
N LYS A 75 6.64 -12.67 5.91
CA LYS A 75 7.49 -12.56 4.72
C LYS A 75 8.17 -11.19 4.66
N ILE A 76 9.34 -11.12 4.04
CA ILE A 76 9.87 -9.85 3.53
C ILE A 76 9.13 -9.55 2.23
N VAL A 77 8.46 -8.40 2.19
CA VAL A 77 7.56 -8.04 1.08
C VAL A 77 8.05 -6.84 0.27
N ALA A 78 8.93 -6.04 0.87
CA ALA A 78 9.46 -4.85 0.21
C ALA A 78 10.86 -4.52 0.73
N VAL A 79 11.58 -3.76 -0.07
CA VAL A 79 12.81 -3.08 0.29
C VAL A 79 12.60 -1.58 0.12
N SER A 80 13.20 -0.78 0.98
CA SER A 80 13.19 0.66 0.81
C SER A 80 14.54 1.28 1.08
N VAL A 81 14.82 2.40 0.40
CA VAL A 81 15.99 3.26 0.62
C VAL A 81 15.58 4.48 1.40
N VAL A 82 16.29 4.75 2.46
CA VAL A 82 16.05 5.94 3.30
C VAL A 82 16.52 7.20 2.57
N LYS A 83 15.67 8.22 2.51
CA LYS A 83 15.94 9.48 1.80
C LYS A 83 16.24 10.65 2.73
N THR A 84 15.77 10.62 3.97
CA THR A 84 15.97 11.70 4.93
C THR A 84 16.51 11.21 6.27
N LYS A 85 17.18 12.08 7.02
CA LYS A 85 17.34 11.88 8.46
C LYS A 85 15.97 11.87 9.13
N ALA A 86 15.88 11.26 10.30
CA ALA A 86 14.65 11.29 11.08
C ALA A 86 14.30 12.70 11.54
N PHE A 87 13.07 13.11 11.38
CA PHE A 87 12.55 14.38 11.83
C PHE A 87 11.28 14.22 12.67
N ASN A 88 10.96 15.22 13.49
CA ASN A 88 9.77 15.23 14.31
C ASN A 88 8.52 15.32 13.43
N SER A 89 7.54 14.48 13.69
CA SER A 89 6.29 14.46 12.94
C SER A 89 5.15 13.99 13.83
N LYS A 90 3.99 14.59 13.66
CA LYS A 90 2.76 14.00 14.17
C LYS A 90 2.49 12.68 13.47
N ARG A 91 1.73 11.80 14.13
CA ARG A 91 1.22 10.57 13.51
C ARG A 91 0.41 10.94 12.27
N PRO A 92 0.64 10.29 11.12
CA PRO A 92 -0.21 10.50 9.95
C PRO A 92 -1.69 10.24 10.27
N ASP A 93 -2.58 11.11 9.81
CA ASP A 93 -4.02 11.03 10.11
C ASP A 93 -4.66 9.75 9.56
N THR A 94 -4.09 9.23 8.47
CA THR A 94 -4.51 7.98 7.85
C THR A 94 -4.09 6.72 8.60
N PHE A 95 -3.19 6.84 9.59
CA PHE A 95 -2.85 5.70 10.43
C PHE A 95 -4.04 5.36 11.32
N PRO A 96 -4.39 4.06 11.45
CA PRO A 96 -5.55 3.66 12.20
C PRO A 96 -5.47 4.17 13.64
N SER A 97 -6.48 4.92 14.03
CA SER A 97 -6.70 5.25 15.43
C SER A 97 -7.17 4.00 16.17
N ARG A 98 -6.91 3.96 17.46
CA ARG A 98 -7.31 2.85 18.34
C ARG A 98 -8.80 2.55 18.35
N ILE A 99 -9.62 3.51 17.93
CA ILE A 99 -11.08 3.45 17.91
C ILE A 99 -11.58 2.39 16.92
N ASN A 100 -10.81 2.10 15.87
CA ASN A 100 -11.23 1.24 14.76
C ASN A 100 -10.75 -0.22 14.87
N TYR A 101 -10.22 -0.64 16.00
CA TYR A 101 -9.81 -2.03 16.26
C TYR A 101 -10.31 -2.56 17.61
N PRO A 102 -11.61 -2.88 17.74
CA PRO A 102 -12.18 -3.35 19.00
C PRO A 102 -11.74 -4.77 19.39
N GLU A 103 -11.37 -5.63 18.46
CA GLU A 103 -11.29 -7.07 18.68
C GLU A 103 -10.04 -7.60 19.38
N ARG A 104 -9.01 -6.78 19.61
CA ARG A 104 -7.79 -7.23 20.32
C ARG A 104 -7.54 -6.46 21.61
N ARG A 105 -8.56 -6.30 22.42
CA ARG A 105 -8.59 -5.47 23.63
C ARG A 105 -7.65 -5.91 24.78
N ARG A 106 -7.10 -7.10 24.78
CA ARG A 106 -6.59 -7.66 26.04
C ARG A 106 -5.06 -7.60 26.29
N ARG A 107 -4.21 -7.22 25.33
CA ARG A 107 -2.75 -7.29 25.55
C ARG A 107 -1.87 -6.08 25.18
N THR A 108 -2.36 -5.06 24.57
CA THR A 108 -1.54 -3.87 24.29
C THR A 108 -2.27 -2.60 24.71
N GLY A 109 -2.47 -2.46 26.02
CA GLY A 109 -2.98 -1.22 26.65
C GLY A 109 -2.15 0.04 26.38
N GLN A 110 -1.20 0.00 25.44
CA GLN A 110 -0.31 1.08 25.08
C GLN A 110 -0.85 1.85 23.88
N SER A 111 -1.59 2.91 24.15
CA SER A 111 -1.80 3.92 23.14
C SER A 111 -0.50 4.68 22.92
N TRP A 112 -0.15 4.88 21.65
CA TRP A 112 1.06 5.61 21.24
C TRP A 112 0.86 7.10 21.34
N SER A 113 1.92 7.84 21.63
CA SER A 113 1.93 9.29 21.50
C SER A 113 1.59 9.68 20.05
N ILE A 114 0.85 10.76 19.90
CA ILE A 114 0.63 11.40 18.60
C ILE A 114 1.94 11.99 18.03
N ASN A 115 2.87 12.37 18.91
CA ASN A 115 4.16 12.90 18.52
C ASN A 115 5.16 11.76 18.29
N GLY A 116 5.75 11.74 17.13
CA GLY A 116 6.69 10.73 16.70
C GLY A 116 7.88 11.28 15.93
N ARG A 117 8.57 10.35 15.30
CA ARG A 117 9.61 10.62 14.29
C ARG A 117 9.21 9.99 12.99
N LYS A 118 9.59 10.61 11.88
CA LYS A 118 9.37 10.13 10.52
C LYS A 118 10.68 10.21 9.74
N VAL A 119 10.89 9.19 8.89
CA VAL A 119 11.86 9.24 7.79
C VAL A 119 11.10 9.07 6.48
N LEU A 120 11.53 9.77 5.45
CA LEU A 120 11.05 9.50 4.11
C LEU A 120 11.90 8.38 3.52
N VAL A 121 11.23 7.48 2.84
CA VAL A 121 11.85 6.32 2.19
C VAL A 121 11.27 6.17 0.80
N LYS A 122 11.97 5.46 -0.06
CA LYS A 122 11.42 5.04 -1.34
C LYS A 122 11.30 3.53 -1.33
N TYR A 123 10.08 3.02 -1.40
CA TYR A 123 9.77 1.60 -1.38
C TYR A 123 9.86 0.96 -2.76
N LYS A 124 10.35 -0.26 -2.79
CA LYS A 124 10.18 -1.21 -3.89
C LYS A 124 9.57 -2.50 -3.33
N LEU A 125 8.43 -2.90 -3.84
CA LEU A 125 7.85 -4.21 -3.53
C LEU A 125 8.68 -5.31 -4.19
N LEU A 126 8.84 -6.44 -3.51
CA LEU A 126 9.46 -7.62 -4.09
C LEU A 126 8.48 -8.31 -5.03
N ASP A 127 8.97 -8.76 -6.16
CA ASP A 127 8.18 -9.54 -7.11
C ASP A 127 7.74 -10.86 -6.47
N GLU A 128 8.66 -11.51 -5.75
CA GLU A 128 8.38 -12.65 -4.90
C GLU A 128 8.73 -12.36 -3.44
N PRO A 129 7.73 -12.25 -2.54
CA PRO A 129 7.97 -12.12 -1.12
C PRO A 129 8.74 -13.31 -0.54
N ILE A 130 9.76 -13.03 0.29
CA ILE A 130 10.61 -14.05 0.90
C ILE A 130 9.95 -14.54 2.20
N ASP A 131 9.59 -15.81 2.25
CA ASP A 131 9.24 -16.48 3.50
C ASP A 131 10.51 -16.80 4.28
N ILE A 132 10.67 -16.15 5.43
CA ILE A 132 11.87 -16.32 6.28
C ILE A 132 12.03 -17.76 6.75
N LYS A 133 10.95 -18.51 6.91
CA LYS A 133 11.05 -19.93 7.29
C LYS A 133 11.78 -20.76 6.24
N LYS A 134 11.61 -20.43 4.95
CA LYS A 134 12.26 -21.17 3.85
C LYS A 134 13.78 -20.97 3.77
N ILE A 135 14.28 -19.88 4.35
CA ILE A 135 15.72 -19.57 4.39
C ILE A 135 16.28 -19.59 5.82
N LEU A 136 15.52 -20.16 6.78
CA LEU A 136 15.87 -20.09 8.20
C LEU A 136 17.16 -20.85 8.53
N SER A 137 17.45 -21.95 7.84
CA SER A 137 18.72 -22.69 7.97
C SER A 137 19.94 -21.79 7.72
N THR A 138 19.86 -20.94 6.70
CA THR A 138 20.97 -20.06 6.31
C THR A 138 21.00 -18.76 7.09
N ILE A 139 19.83 -18.10 7.27
CA ILE A 139 19.78 -16.78 7.93
C ILE A 139 19.76 -16.89 9.46
N GLY A 140 19.27 -18.02 10.01
CA GLY A 140 19.02 -18.20 11.45
C GLY A 140 20.24 -17.93 12.34
N PRO A 141 21.45 -18.46 12.06
CA PRO A 141 22.66 -18.16 12.82
C PRO A 141 22.97 -16.67 12.92
N HIS A 142 22.62 -15.89 11.89
CA HIS A 142 22.86 -14.45 11.81
C HIS A 142 21.73 -13.61 12.44
N LEU A 143 20.65 -14.25 12.87
CA LEU A 143 19.52 -13.63 13.61
C LEU A 143 19.57 -13.93 15.12
N ASN A 144 20.53 -14.72 15.59
CA ASN A 144 20.67 -15.06 17.01
C ASN A 144 21.50 -14.00 17.75
N TYR A 145 20.88 -12.85 18.05
CA TYR A 145 21.48 -11.77 18.84
C TYR A 145 20.42 -11.00 19.62
N ARG A 146 20.88 -10.28 20.66
CA ARG A 146 19.99 -9.44 21.46
C ARG A 146 19.31 -8.39 20.58
N HIS A 147 17.99 -8.24 20.71
CA HIS A 147 17.17 -7.34 19.90
C HIS A 147 17.11 -7.71 18.40
N SER A 148 17.28 -8.97 18.07
CA SER A 148 17.04 -9.47 16.73
C SER A 148 15.59 -9.21 16.28
N PRO A 149 15.34 -8.94 14.98
CA PRO A 149 13.99 -8.77 14.45
C PRO A 149 13.17 -10.06 14.45
N TYR A 150 13.81 -11.23 14.51
CA TYR A 150 13.17 -12.53 14.34
C TYR A 150 13.63 -13.52 15.40
N SER A 151 12.69 -14.27 15.95
CA SER A 151 12.99 -15.37 16.86
C SER A 151 13.14 -16.68 16.08
N THR A 152 14.35 -17.22 16.04
CA THR A 152 14.63 -18.53 15.43
C THR A 152 13.95 -19.65 16.19
N LYS A 153 13.91 -19.57 17.54
CA LYS A 153 13.21 -20.53 18.42
C LYS A 153 11.72 -20.62 18.12
N TYR A 154 11.03 -19.49 18.01
CA TYR A 154 9.58 -19.46 17.78
C TYR A 154 9.21 -19.30 16.31
N LYS A 155 10.18 -19.24 15.40
CA LYS A 155 10.01 -19.11 13.94
C LYS A 155 9.04 -17.97 13.55
N ARG A 156 9.19 -16.81 14.20
CA ARG A 156 8.33 -15.63 13.99
C ARG A 156 9.08 -14.32 14.25
N GLY A 157 8.56 -13.22 13.68
CA GLY A 157 9.04 -11.88 14.00
C GLY A 157 8.89 -11.55 15.48
N ASN A 158 9.90 -10.96 16.08
CA ASN A 158 9.87 -10.49 17.45
C ASN A 158 8.94 -9.29 17.61
N LEU A 159 8.42 -9.10 18.85
CA LEU A 159 7.63 -7.93 19.16
C LEU A 159 8.50 -6.68 19.09
N GLY A 160 8.10 -5.74 18.27
CA GLY A 160 8.80 -4.48 18.04
C GLY A 160 8.51 -3.94 16.65
N TYR A 161 9.07 -2.78 16.35
CA TYR A 161 8.81 -2.07 15.11
C TYR A 161 10.03 -2.05 14.18
N LEU A 162 11.08 -1.30 14.51
CA LEU A 162 12.29 -1.17 13.71
C LEU A 162 13.49 -1.76 14.43
N PHE A 163 14.20 -2.64 13.76
CA PHE A 163 15.35 -3.37 14.29
C PHE A 163 16.57 -3.14 13.41
N TYR A 164 17.73 -3.00 14.02
CA TYR A 164 19.00 -3.10 13.31
C TYR A 164 19.15 -4.53 12.77
N LEU A 165 19.56 -4.67 11.53
CA LEU A 165 19.83 -5.96 10.89
C LEU A 165 21.32 -6.09 10.62
N LYS A 166 21.94 -7.16 11.14
CA LYS A 166 23.35 -7.45 10.86
C LYS A 166 23.60 -7.67 9.39
N GLU A 167 24.74 -7.20 8.90
CA GLU A 167 25.12 -7.21 7.49
C GLU A 167 25.00 -8.59 6.86
N LYS A 168 25.52 -9.65 7.51
CA LYS A 168 25.40 -11.03 7.02
C LYS A 168 23.95 -11.48 6.80
N ALA A 169 23.06 -11.16 7.72
CA ALA A 169 21.63 -11.46 7.55
C ALA A 169 21.01 -10.66 6.39
N ALA A 170 21.37 -9.39 6.25
CA ALA A 170 20.93 -8.55 5.14
C ALA A 170 21.44 -9.08 3.79
N GLU A 171 22.67 -9.55 3.74
CA GLU A 171 23.31 -10.11 2.55
C GLU A 171 22.60 -11.38 2.07
N ILE A 172 22.23 -12.29 3.00
CA ILE A 172 21.45 -13.48 2.68
C ILE A 172 20.08 -13.10 2.10
N ILE A 173 19.41 -12.10 2.67
CA ILE A 173 18.14 -11.61 2.12
C ILE A 173 18.34 -11.05 0.71
N ARG A 174 19.39 -10.25 0.50
CA ARG A 174 19.73 -9.67 -0.82
C ARG A 174 20.01 -10.75 -1.86
N GLN A 175 20.83 -11.75 -1.52
CA GLN A 175 21.10 -12.89 -2.41
C GLN A 175 19.82 -13.65 -2.75
N THR A 176 18.95 -13.88 -1.76
CA THR A 176 17.67 -14.56 -1.97
C THR A 176 16.75 -13.75 -2.92
N ILE A 177 16.76 -12.42 -2.82
CA ILE A 177 16.02 -11.54 -3.74
C ILE A 177 16.61 -11.67 -5.16
N ASN A 178 17.94 -11.59 -5.30
CA ASN A 178 18.61 -11.63 -6.59
C ASN A 178 18.41 -12.98 -7.31
N ASN A 179 18.49 -14.08 -6.57
CA ASN A 179 18.29 -15.43 -7.12
C ASN A 179 16.85 -15.70 -7.57
N LYS A 180 15.88 -14.95 -7.06
CA LYS A 180 14.46 -15.10 -7.38
C LYS A 180 13.96 -14.09 -8.41
N SER A 181 14.79 -13.19 -8.86
CA SER A 181 14.40 -12.08 -9.70
C SER A 181 15.29 -12.01 -10.94
N VAL A 182 14.68 -11.83 -12.10
CA VAL A 182 15.40 -11.59 -13.37
C VAL A 182 16.21 -10.29 -13.30
N VAL A 183 15.80 -9.35 -12.44
CA VAL A 183 16.45 -8.04 -12.24
C VAL A 183 17.08 -8.01 -10.85
N SER A 184 18.36 -7.67 -10.76
CA SER A 184 19.09 -7.62 -9.48
C SER A 184 18.45 -6.58 -8.51
N LEU A 185 18.59 -6.82 -7.21
CA LEU A 185 18.12 -5.87 -6.20
C LEU A 185 18.77 -4.49 -6.37
N ASP A 186 20.04 -4.45 -6.71
CA ASP A 186 20.79 -3.20 -6.90
C ASP A 186 20.26 -2.44 -8.12
N GLN A 187 19.85 -3.14 -9.16
CA GLN A 187 19.19 -2.58 -10.33
C GLN A 187 17.78 -2.08 -10.00
N LYS A 188 17.04 -2.82 -9.18
CA LYS A 188 15.72 -2.39 -8.65
C LYS A 188 15.82 -1.16 -7.74
N ILE A 189 16.91 -1.01 -7.01
CA ILE A 189 17.19 0.16 -6.17
C ILE A 189 17.57 1.36 -7.03
N SER A 190 18.36 1.18 -8.10
CA SER A 190 18.71 2.27 -9.03
C SER A 190 17.53 2.77 -9.85
N GLU A 191 16.66 1.87 -10.30
CA GLU A 191 15.39 2.23 -10.96
C GLU A 191 14.49 3.07 -10.04
N VAL A 192 14.62 2.87 -8.72
CA VAL A 192 13.91 3.64 -7.70
C VAL A 192 14.43 5.09 -7.64
N ASP A 193 15.63 5.39 -8.07
CA ASP A 193 16.18 6.76 -8.10
C ASP A 193 15.89 7.50 -9.42
N GLN A 194 15.56 6.81 -10.49
CA GLN A 194 15.49 7.41 -11.82
C GLN A 194 14.12 7.52 -12.46
N GLU A 195 13.04 6.84 -12.01
CA GLU A 195 11.80 6.89 -12.80
C GLU A 195 10.45 6.67 -12.11
N ASP A 196 9.50 7.45 -12.65
CA ASP A 196 8.09 7.11 -12.88
C ASP A 196 7.96 6.25 -14.17
N VAL A 197 8.21 4.93 -14.18
CA VAL A 197 7.99 4.08 -15.36
C VAL A 197 7.35 2.73 -15.05
N GLN A 198 6.55 2.31 -16.03
CA GLN A 198 5.65 1.16 -16.10
C GLN A 198 6.35 -0.20 -16.03
N VAL A 199 5.74 -1.18 -15.39
CA VAL A 199 6.16 -2.60 -15.44
C VAL A 199 4.96 -3.54 -15.51
N GLY A 200 5.06 -4.53 -16.38
CA GLY A 200 4.11 -5.60 -16.61
C GLY A 200 4.02 -6.63 -15.46
N PRO A 201 3.05 -7.56 -15.50
CA PRO A 201 2.51 -8.16 -14.29
C PRO A 201 3.12 -9.52 -13.90
N THR A 202 3.44 -9.67 -12.63
CA THR A 202 3.42 -10.97 -11.95
C THR A 202 2.36 -10.93 -10.84
N ASP A 203 1.49 -11.95 -10.83
CA ASP A 203 0.14 -11.90 -10.26
C ASP A 203 -0.05 -11.42 -8.80
N LYS A 204 0.84 -11.73 -7.88
CA LYS A 204 0.62 -11.39 -6.45
C LYS A 204 1.01 -9.97 -6.07
N ILE A 205 2.01 -9.43 -6.72
CA ILE A 205 2.53 -8.08 -6.46
C ILE A 205 1.71 -7.05 -7.20
N SER A 206 1.27 -7.40 -8.41
CA SER A 206 0.25 -6.62 -9.11
C SER A 206 -1.00 -6.49 -8.27
N LYS A 207 -1.47 -7.57 -7.64
CA LYS A 207 -2.61 -7.54 -6.71
C LYS A 207 -2.36 -6.66 -5.47
N MET A 208 -1.14 -6.63 -4.95
CA MET A 208 -0.80 -5.80 -3.79
C MET A 208 -0.63 -4.32 -4.16
N LYS A 209 0.04 -4.00 -5.27
CA LYS A 209 0.09 -2.63 -5.83
C LYS A 209 -1.29 -2.11 -6.19
N ILE A 210 -2.12 -2.95 -6.79
CA ILE A 210 -3.52 -2.66 -7.09
C ILE A 210 -4.28 -2.35 -5.80
N ARG A 211 -4.14 -3.15 -4.73
CA ARG A 211 -4.80 -2.92 -3.44
C ARG A 211 -4.37 -1.61 -2.75
N ILE A 212 -3.10 -1.24 -2.87
CA ILE A 212 -2.58 0.02 -2.30
C ILE A 212 -3.17 1.21 -3.05
N LYS A 213 -3.15 1.17 -4.40
CA LYS A 213 -3.75 2.21 -5.24
C LYS A 213 -5.27 2.27 -5.11
N GLN A 214 -5.92 1.13 -4.94
CA GLN A 214 -7.35 1.08 -4.61
C GLN A 214 -7.66 1.71 -3.26
N GLY A 215 -6.78 1.58 -2.26
CA GLY A 215 -6.89 2.29 -0.98
C GLY A 215 -6.81 3.80 -1.15
N GLU A 216 -5.81 4.29 -1.87
CA GLU A 216 -5.65 5.73 -2.17
C GLU A 216 -6.83 6.29 -3.00
N PHE A 217 -7.25 5.55 -4.02
CA PHE A 217 -8.41 5.89 -4.82
C PHE A 217 -9.67 5.97 -3.96
N ARG A 218 -9.90 4.94 -3.13
CA ARG A 218 -11.03 4.89 -2.19
C ARG A 218 -11.07 6.12 -1.31
N ASP A 219 -9.95 6.47 -0.65
CA ASP A 219 -9.88 7.62 0.26
C ASP A 219 -10.22 8.92 -0.49
N LYS A 220 -9.67 9.10 -1.69
CA LYS A 220 -9.95 10.29 -2.52
C LYS A 220 -11.43 10.39 -2.96
N VAL A 221 -12.04 9.25 -3.33
CA VAL A 221 -13.45 9.19 -3.70
C VAL A 221 -14.33 9.49 -2.49
N PHE A 222 -14.10 8.80 -1.37
CA PHE A 222 -14.92 9.00 -0.17
C PHE A 222 -14.81 10.41 0.41
N ASN A 223 -13.61 11.00 0.38
CA ASN A 223 -13.44 12.41 0.80
C ASN A 223 -14.23 13.38 -0.10
N LEU A 224 -14.23 13.17 -1.43
CA LEU A 224 -15.01 13.99 -2.36
C LEU A 224 -16.51 13.94 -2.06
N TRP A 225 -17.01 12.76 -1.69
CA TRP A 225 -18.42 12.49 -1.44
C TRP A 225 -18.80 12.50 0.05
N LYS A 226 -17.94 13.07 0.92
CA LYS A 226 -18.20 13.22 2.38
C LYS A 226 -18.59 11.89 3.06
N ASN A 227 -17.94 10.79 2.64
CA ASN A 227 -18.20 9.44 3.14
C ASN A 227 -19.65 8.97 3.02
N LYS A 228 -20.31 9.30 1.90
CA LYS A 228 -21.71 8.91 1.64
C LYS A 228 -21.85 8.33 0.25
N CYS A 229 -22.77 7.38 0.11
CA CYS A 229 -23.20 6.90 -1.21
C CYS A 229 -23.76 8.07 -2.03
N CYS A 230 -23.31 8.20 -3.27
CA CYS A 230 -23.71 9.28 -4.15
C CYS A 230 -25.18 9.22 -4.62
N ILE A 231 -25.85 8.09 -4.39
CA ILE A 231 -27.26 7.85 -4.78
C ILE A 231 -28.15 7.83 -3.55
N THR A 232 -27.92 6.87 -2.64
CA THR A 232 -28.80 6.60 -1.49
C THR A 232 -28.51 7.51 -0.29
N ASN A 233 -27.40 8.26 -0.33
CA ASN A 233 -26.93 9.08 0.78
C ASN A 233 -26.57 8.25 2.06
N LEU A 234 -26.49 6.91 1.94
CA LEU A 234 -26.05 6.04 3.02
C LEU A 234 -24.62 6.42 3.44
N LYS A 235 -24.43 6.69 4.73
CA LYS A 235 -23.13 7.02 5.30
C LYS A 235 -22.26 5.77 5.43
N GLU A 236 -20.98 5.88 5.09
CA GLU A 236 -20.00 4.83 5.30
C GLU A 236 -19.87 4.45 6.77
N LYS A 237 -19.68 3.19 7.03
CA LYS A 237 -19.53 2.62 8.37
C LYS A 237 -18.29 1.70 8.43
N GLU A 238 -17.93 1.29 9.63
CA GLU A 238 -16.94 0.26 9.89
C GLU A 238 -17.62 -0.95 10.59
N PRO A 239 -17.59 -2.12 9.98
CA PRO A 239 -16.99 -2.47 8.67
C PRO A 239 -17.69 -1.81 7.48
N SER A 240 -16.93 -1.63 6.39
CA SER A 240 -17.36 -0.89 5.20
C SER A 240 -18.62 -1.45 4.55
N LEU A 241 -19.60 -0.58 4.31
CA LEU A 241 -20.83 -0.88 3.57
C LEU A 241 -20.82 -0.37 2.12
N LEU A 242 -19.92 0.58 1.79
CA LEU A 242 -19.88 1.19 0.49
C LEU A 242 -18.64 0.76 -0.31
N ILE A 243 -18.74 0.82 -1.61
CA ILE A 243 -17.68 0.50 -2.56
C ILE A 243 -17.28 1.78 -3.32
N ALA A 244 -15.99 2.05 -3.42
CA ALA A 244 -15.47 3.07 -4.33
C ALA A 244 -15.38 2.45 -5.73
N ALA A 245 -16.46 2.55 -6.49
CA ALA A 245 -16.56 2.02 -7.84
C ALA A 245 -15.80 2.89 -8.83
N HIS A 246 -14.96 2.30 -9.69
CA HIS A 246 -14.40 3.01 -10.84
C HIS A 246 -15.47 3.23 -11.91
N ILE A 247 -15.60 4.44 -12.42
CA ILE A 247 -16.48 4.74 -13.56
C ILE A 247 -15.85 4.18 -14.84
N TRP A 248 -14.60 4.56 -15.14
CA TRP A 248 -13.80 3.96 -16.20
C TRP A 248 -12.94 2.87 -15.57
N PRO A 249 -13.12 1.60 -15.98
CA PRO A 249 -12.49 0.47 -15.29
C PRO A 249 -10.99 0.61 -15.14
N TYR A 250 -10.44 0.23 -13.98
CA TYR A 250 -9.02 0.31 -13.65
C TYR A 250 -8.10 -0.24 -14.75
N MET A 251 -8.51 -1.33 -15.41
CA MET A 251 -7.74 -1.98 -16.48
C MET A 251 -7.66 -1.15 -17.76
N HIS A 252 -8.62 -0.27 -17.99
CA HIS A 252 -8.69 0.59 -19.18
C HIS A 252 -8.08 1.98 -18.94
N CYS A 253 -7.69 2.31 -17.71
CA CYS A 253 -7.00 3.57 -17.40
C CYS A 253 -5.62 3.60 -18.05
N LYS A 254 -5.34 4.67 -18.78
CA LYS A 254 -4.08 4.82 -19.55
C LYS A 254 -2.85 5.06 -18.65
N ASP A 255 -3.02 5.66 -17.49
CA ASP A 255 -1.93 6.00 -16.57
C ASP A 255 -2.33 5.91 -15.10
N ASN A 256 -1.35 6.14 -14.22
CA ASN A 256 -1.57 6.11 -12.79
C ASN A 256 -2.43 7.28 -12.27
N LYS A 257 -2.41 8.43 -12.95
CA LYS A 257 -3.22 9.59 -12.56
C LYS A 257 -4.69 9.28 -12.77
N GLU A 258 -5.04 8.67 -13.92
CA GLU A 258 -6.41 8.26 -14.23
C GLU A 258 -6.92 7.16 -13.28
N LYS A 259 -6.02 6.23 -12.85
CA LYS A 259 -6.35 5.14 -11.91
C LYS A 259 -6.70 5.62 -10.50
N ILE A 260 -6.18 6.75 -10.06
CA ILE A 260 -6.39 7.30 -8.73
C ILE A 260 -7.13 8.63 -8.74
N ASP A 261 -7.67 9.03 -9.91
CA ASP A 261 -8.48 10.24 -10.04
C ASP A 261 -9.79 10.08 -9.28
N ARG A 262 -10.03 10.93 -8.28
CA ARG A 262 -11.27 10.93 -7.49
C ARG A 262 -12.53 11.12 -8.33
N TYR A 263 -12.42 11.75 -9.50
CA TYR A 263 -13.51 11.94 -10.44
C TYR A 263 -13.77 10.72 -11.32
N ASN A 264 -12.86 9.75 -11.32
CA ASN A 264 -13.08 8.43 -11.90
C ASN A 264 -13.79 7.48 -10.93
N GLY A 265 -14.42 7.99 -9.87
CA GLY A 265 -14.99 7.17 -8.82
C GLY A 265 -16.34 7.62 -8.29
N LEU A 266 -17.16 6.64 -7.94
CA LEU A 266 -18.46 6.81 -7.28
C LEU A 266 -18.52 5.94 -6.03
N PRO A 267 -18.89 6.47 -4.85
CA PRO A 267 -19.20 5.65 -3.68
C PRO A 267 -20.60 5.07 -3.82
N LEU A 268 -20.69 3.77 -4.01
CA LEU A 268 -21.93 3.05 -4.28
C LEU A 268 -22.21 1.99 -3.21
N THR A 269 -23.49 1.66 -3.01
CA THR A 269 -23.85 0.43 -2.31
C THR A 269 -23.59 -0.80 -3.19
N PRO A 270 -23.42 -2.00 -2.61
CA PRO A 270 -23.07 -3.22 -3.39
C PRO A 270 -23.99 -3.51 -4.56
N GLY A 271 -25.31 -3.28 -4.41
CA GLY A 271 -26.28 -3.49 -5.50
C GLY A 271 -26.05 -2.54 -6.69
N TYR A 272 -25.85 -1.25 -6.40
CA TYR A 272 -25.55 -0.24 -7.43
C TYR A 272 -24.18 -0.47 -8.07
N ASP A 273 -23.16 -0.78 -7.26
CA ASP A 273 -21.81 -1.08 -7.75
C ASP A 273 -21.83 -2.24 -8.73
N LYS A 274 -22.47 -3.34 -8.36
CA LYS A 274 -22.54 -4.54 -9.21
C LYS A 274 -23.30 -4.32 -10.50
N ALA A 275 -24.42 -3.59 -10.45
CA ALA A 275 -25.21 -3.28 -11.64
C ALA A 275 -24.46 -2.33 -12.58
N PHE A 276 -23.72 -1.38 -12.04
CA PHE A 276 -22.92 -0.42 -12.79
C PHE A 276 -21.70 -1.08 -13.42
N ASP A 277 -20.87 -1.79 -12.61
CA ASP A 277 -19.67 -2.50 -13.09
C ASP A 277 -19.96 -3.47 -14.25
N ARG A 278 -21.13 -4.11 -14.22
CA ARG A 278 -21.56 -5.07 -15.24
C ARG A 278 -22.29 -4.42 -16.43
N GLY A 279 -22.46 -3.11 -16.45
CA GLY A 279 -23.16 -2.40 -17.51
C GLY A 279 -24.65 -2.74 -17.61
N TYR A 280 -25.28 -3.15 -16.48
CA TYR A 280 -26.75 -3.23 -16.41
C TYR A 280 -27.38 -1.84 -16.25
N ILE A 281 -26.65 -0.92 -15.63
CA ILE A 281 -27.01 0.49 -15.58
C ILE A 281 -25.80 1.36 -15.92
N SER A 282 -26.08 2.56 -16.38
CA SER A 282 -25.12 3.67 -16.47
C SER A 282 -25.80 4.94 -15.98
N PHE A 283 -25.10 6.08 -16.06
CA PHE A 283 -25.64 7.38 -15.67
C PHE A 283 -25.48 8.39 -16.80
N SER A 284 -26.50 9.25 -16.96
CA SER A 284 -26.42 10.41 -17.83
C SER A 284 -25.51 11.49 -17.24
N ASP A 285 -25.19 12.53 -18.02
CA ASP A 285 -24.41 13.68 -17.54
C ASP A 285 -25.15 14.52 -16.47
N LYS A 286 -26.48 14.32 -16.37
CA LYS A 286 -27.31 14.88 -15.28
C LYS A 286 -27.42 13.95 -14.06
N GLY A 287 -26.76 12.78 -14.10
CA GLY A 287 -26.75 11.79 -13.01
C GLY A 287 -27.95 10.84 -12.99
N ASN A 288 -28.88 10.91 -13.94
CA ASN A 288 -30.02 10.00 -14.02
C ASN A 288 -29.58 8.60 -14.45
N ILE A 289 -30.22 7.56 -13.90
CA ILE A 289 -29.95 6.18 -14.30
C ILE A 289 -30.39 5.94 -15.75
N ILE A 290 -29.54 5.30 -16.51
CA ILE A 290 -29.81 4.74 -17.84
C ILE A 290 -29.79 3.22 -17.70
N LYS A 291 -30.91 2.56 -18.03
CA LYS A 291 -31.04 1.11 -17.94
C LYS A 291 -30.62 0.42 -19.24
N SER A 292 -29.81 -0.62 -19.13
CA SER A 292 -29.48 -1.48 -20.28
C SER A 292 -30.69 -2.34 -20.71
N LYS A 293 -30.73 -2.73 -21.98
CA LYS A 293 -31.68 -3.72 -22.50
C LYS A 293 -31.47 -5.12 -21.91
N LYS A 294 -30.30 -5.38 -21.33
CA LYS A 294 -29.90 -6.69 -20.77
C LYS A 294 -30.56 -7.04 -19.42
N ILE A 295 -31.29 -6.13 -18.81
CA ILE A 295 -31.93 -6.31 -17.50
C ILE A 295 -33.31 -5.66 -17.48
N SER A 296 -34.25 -6.30 -16.80
CA SER A 296 -35.58 -5.75 -16.60
C SER A 296 -35.64 -4.79 -15.40
N SER A 297 -36.62 -3.88 -15.41
CA SER A 297 -36.85 -2.99 -14.26
C SER A 297 -37.24 -3.75 -12.98
N LYS A 298 -37.91 -4.91 -13.14
CA LYS A 298 -38.27 -5.80 -12.01
C LYS A 298 -37.04 -6.41 -11.33
N GLU A 299 -36.02 -6.80 -12.12
CA GLU A 299 -34.77 -7.33 -11.58
C GLU A 299 -33.96 -6.25 -10.88
N LEU A 300 -33.87 -5.05 -11.46
CA LEU A 300 -33.22 -3.91 -10.81
C LEU A 300 -33.86 -3.56 -9.46
N LYS A 301 -35.21 -3.58 -9.40
CA LYS A 301 -35.94 -3.37 -8.15
C LYS A 301 -35.60 -4.42 -7.08
N LYS A 302 -35.39 -5.69 -7.46
CA LYS A 302 -34.93 -6.76 -6.55
C LYS A 302 -33.50 -6.53 -6.03
N LEU A 303 -32.67 -5.81 -6.76
CA LEU A 303 -31.32 -5.38 -6.32
C LEU A 303 -31.36 -4.09 -5.48
N GLY A 304 -32.54 -3.57 -5.15
CA GLY A 304 -32.70 -2.32 -4.43
C GLY A 304 -32.41 -1.07 -5.28
N ILE A 305 -32.46 -1.19 -6.61
CA ILE A 305 -32.20 -0.09 -7.54
C ILE A 305 -33.53 0.45 -8.09
N ASN A 306 -33.75 1.76 -7.89
CA ASN A 306 -34.89 2.47 -8.40
C ASN A 306 -34.49 3.31 -9.59
N LEU A 307 -35.20 3.20 -10.73
CA LEU A 307 -34.87 3.95 -11.94
C LEU A 307 -35.05 5.46 -11.81
N SER A 308 -35.83 5.91 -10.82
CA SER A 308 -35.98 7.31 -10.47
C SER A 308 -34.79 7.88 -9.68
N ASP A 309 -33.90 7.01 -9.18
CA ASP A 309 -32.74 7.44 -8.43
C ASP A 309 -31.73 8.13 -9.35
N LYS A 310 -30.96 9.04 -8.74
CA LYS A 310 -29.92 9.78 -9.47
C LYS A 310 -28.70 10.05 -8.60
N ILE A 311 -27.56 10.25 -9.23
CA ILE A 311 -26.36 10.73 -8.55
C ILE A 311 -26.60 12.16 -8.06
N LYS A 312 -26.39 12.36 -6.74
CA LYS A 312 -26.46 13.68 -6.08
C LYS A 312 -25.05 14.25 -5.96
N GLY A 313 -24.82 15.46 -6.49
CA GLY A 313 -23.50 16.13 -6.38
C GLY A 313 -22.48 15.73 -7.44
N LEU A 314 -22.92 15.22 -8.57
CA LEU A 314 -22.08 14.95 -9.73
C LEU A 314 -21.32 16.21 -10.16
N LYS A 315 -20.03 16.11 -10.40
CA LYS A 315 -19.17 17.21 -10.86
C LYS A 315 -18.82 17.06 -12.34
N GLU A 316 -18.47 18.18 -12.99
CA GLU A 316 -18.14 18.21 -14.42
C GLU A 316 -17.08 17.17 -14.79
N ASN A 317 -16.04 17.05 -13.98
CA ASN A 317 -14.93 16.12 -14.21
C ASN A 317 -15.33 14.62 -14.21
N HIS A 318 -16.49 14.23 -13.69
CA HIS A 318 -16.99 12.85 -13.80
C HIS A 318 -17.53 12.54 -15.20
N LYS A 319 -18.07 13.52 -15.92
CA LYS A 319 -18.79 13.32 -17.19
C LYS A 319 -17.93 12.64 -18.25
N LYS A 320 -16.65 13.00 -18.35
CA LYS A 320 -15.70 12.35 -19.27
C LYS A 320 -15.57 10.84 -19.03
N TYR A 321 -15.64 10.40 -17.76
CA TYR A 321 -15.58 8.99 -17.39
C TYR A 321 -16.92 8.30 -17.60
N LEU A 322 -18.02 8.96 -17.28
CA LEU A 322 -19.37 8.46 -17.55
C LEU A 322 -19.61 8.26 -19.03
N SER A 323 -19.16 9.18 -19.88
CA SER A 323 -19.21 9.04 -21.34
C SER A 323 -18.44 7.81 -21.82
N LYS A 324 -17.21 7.58 -21.30
CA LYS A 324 -16.43 6.38 -21.61
C LYS A 324 -17.15 5.10 -21.14
N HIS A 325 -17.76 5.11 -19.95
CA HIS A 325 -18.51 3.98 -19.42
C HIS A 325 -19.73 3.64 -20.28
N ARG A 326 -20.52 4.65 -20.66
CA ARG A 326 -21.64 4.47 -21.59
C ARG A 326 -21.20 3.85 -22.90
N LYS A 327 -20.14 4.40 -23.51
CA LYS A 327 -19.58 3.85 -24.75
C LYS A 327 -19.11 2.40 -24.61
N LEU A 328 -18.44 2.06 -23.50
CA LEU A 328 -17.95 0.70 -23.22
C LEU A 328 -19.09 -0.34 -23.16
N HIS A 329 -20.22 0.05 -22.57
CA HIS A 329 -21.36 -0.85 -22.35
C HIS A 329 -22.51 -0.72 -23.34
N GLY A 330 -22.39 0.15 -24.37
CA GLY A 330 -23.36 0.32 -25.44
C GLY A 330 -24.65 1.05 -25.03
N PHE A 331 -24.53 2.08 -24.20
CA PHE A 331 -25.62 2.97 -23.81
C PHE A 331 -25.75 4.15 -24.77
#